data_0a1538e96081d2c552ad83a9c3e73e52
#
_entry.id   0a1538e96081d2c552ad83a9c3e73e52
#
_cell.length_a   1.000
_cell.length_b   1.000
_cell.length_c   1.000
_cell.angle_alpha   90.00
_cell.angle_beta   90.00
_cell.angle_gamma   90.00
#
_symmetry.space_group_name_H-M   'P 1'
#
loop_
_entity.id
_entity.type
_entity.pdbx_description
1 polymer ?
#
loop_
_entity_poly.entity_id
_entity_poly.type
_entity_poly.pdbx_seq_one_letter_code
_entity_poly.pdbx_strand_id
1 'polypeptide(L)'
;KKVTMLKPEHISAYSLIIEEGTPFYESYRTGKLELVSEEMDREMYHWTVDTLAEWGYGQYEISNFAKVGRQSRHNRIYWQAEEYLGMGLGAHSYMDGKRFHNSYDLQKYISAKGDTSLLREDTELITETDALAEFMFLGLRLTEGVSFVRFRQRFGKEMDTVYGKELQELAELGLLLRDESGVRLSRRGIDVSNAVFERFLL
;
A
#
# COMPACT_ATOMS: atom_id res chain seq x y z
N LYS A 1 -9.67 14.37 17.83
CA LYS A 1 -10.48 15.61 18.03
C LYS A 1 -9.84 16.84 17.38
N LYS A 2 -8.56 17.20 17.65
CA LYS A 2 -7.97 18.43 17.06
C LYS A 2 -7.91 18.40 15.53
N VAL A 3 -7.53 17.29 14.92
CA VAL A 3 -7.43 17.13 13.46
C VAL A 3 -8.78 17.34 12.77
N THR A 4 -9.84 16.76 13.32
CA THR A 4 -11.17 16.86 12.72
C THR A 4 -11.81 18.25 12.83
N MET A 5 -11.35 19.07 13.80
CA MET A 5 -11.75 20.49 13.87
C MET A 5 -11.26 21.31 12.66
N LEU A 6 -10.17 20.88 12.00
CA LEU A 6 -9.68 21.46 10.75
C LEU A 6 -10.52 21.07 9.54
N LYS A 7 -11.45 20.08 9.71
CA LYS A 7 -12.33 19.55 8.67
C LYS A 7 -11.59 19.14 7.38
N PRO A 8 -10.45 18.41 7.44
CA PRO A 8 -9.78 17.97 6.24
C PRO A 8 -10.69 17.06 5.42
N GLU A 9 -10.39 16.87 4.15
CA GLU A 9 -11.13 15.93 3.30
C GLU A 9 -10.54 14.52 3.38
N HIS A 10 -9.27 14.43 3.75
CA HIS A 10 -8.47 13.20 3.80
C HIS A 10 -7.55 13.23 5.04
N ILE A 11 -7.34 12.08 5.66
CA ILE A 11 -6.44 11.90 6.81
C ILE A 11 -5.59 10.65 6.55
N SER A 12 -4.28 10.79 6.73
CA SER A 12 -3.34 9.66 6.80
C SER A 12 -2.93 9.46 8.25
N ALA A 13 -3.03 8.23 8.74
CA ALA A 13 -2.64 7.86 10.10
C ALA A 13 -1.81 6.58 10.06
N TYR A 14 -0.58 6.66 10.56
CA TYR A 14 0.39 5.58 10.54
C TYR A 14 0.83 5.23 11.96
N SER A 15 1.13 3.95 12.20
CA SER A 15 1.97 3.58 13.34
C SER A 15 3.40 4.10 13.12
N LEU A 16 4.08 4.44 14.22
CA LEU A 16 5.45 4.94 14.15
C LEU A 16 6.41 3.83 13.68
N ILE A 17 7.05 4.04 12.54
CA ILE A 17 8.12 3.18 12.03
C ILE A 17 9.46 3.83 12.39
N ILE A 18 10.35 3.05 12.98
CA ILE A 18 11.71 3.50 13.33
C ILE A 18 12.65 3.10 12.20
N GLU A 19 13.13 4.08 11.46
CA GLU A 19 14.04 3.88 10.33
C GLU A 19 15.49 4.17 10.73
N GLU A 20 16.42 3.32 10.31
CA GLU A 20 17.86 3.52 10.50
C GLU A 20 18.34 4.86 9.90
N GLY A 21 19.34 5.47 10.54
CA GLY A 21 19.85 6.77 10.12
C GLY A 21 19.02 7.97 10.58
N THR A 22 17.92 7.76 11.31
CA THR A 22 17.09 8.84 11.87
C THR A 22 17.41 9.14 13.34
N PRO A 23 17.13 10.37 13.85
CA PRO A 23 17.24 10.68 15.27
C PRO A 23 16.37 9.78 16.17
N PHE A 24 15.21 9.32 15.68
CA PHE A 24 14.36 8.36 16.38
C PHE A 24 15.04 7.02 16.56
N TYR A 25 15.70 6.50 15.50
CA TYR A 25 16.46 5.27 15.59
C TYR A 25 17.58 5.34 16.65
N GLU A 26 18.35 6.44 16.69
CA GLU A 26 19.38 6.63 17.70
C GLU A 26 18.79 6.71 19.11
N SER A 27 17.66 7.36 19.28
CA SER A 27 16.97 7.43 20.56
C SER A 27 16.47 6.06 21.03
N TYR A 28 15.93 5.26 20.11
CA TYR A 28 15.51 3.90 20.35
C TYR A 28 16.70 2.99 20.70
N ARG A 29 17.74 2.99 19.87
CA ARG A 29 18.96 2.19 20.06
C ARG A 29 19.66 2.48 21.38
N THR A 30 19.60 3.72 21.87
CA THR A 30 20.21 4.16 23.15
C THR A 30 19.26 4.04 24.35
N GLY A 31 18.06 3.44 24.18
CA GLY A 31 17.10 3.27 25.26
C GLY A 31 16.43 4.55 25.76
N LYS A 32 16.54 5.65 25.02
CA LYS A 32 15.89 6.95 25.33
C LYS A 32 14.47 7.05 24.80
N LEU A 33 14.09 6.18 23.86
CA LEU A 33 12.75 6.07 23.30
C LEU A 33 12.21 4.68 23.60
N GLU A 34 11.15 4.62 24.38
CA GLU A 34 10.37 3.40 24.59
C GLU A 34 9.23 3.38 23.56
N LEU A 35 9.10 2.26 22.84
CA LEU A 35 7.96 2.04 21.95
C LEU A 35 6.79 1.48 22.75
N VAL A 36 5.59 1.79 22.28
CA VAL A 36 4.39 1.12 22.79
C VAL A 36 4.44 -0.37 22.46
N SER A 37 3.78 -1.22 23.26
CA SER A 37 3.66 -2.64 22.93
C SER A 37 2.87 -2.82 21.62
N GLU A 38 3.11 -3.94 20.94
CA GLU A 38 2.36 -4.30 19.74
C GLU A 38 0.84 -4.34 19.99
N GLU A 39 0.44 -4.82 21.17
CA GLU A 39 -0.96 -4.84 21.59
C GLU A 39 -1.55 -3.42 21.69
N MET A 40 -0.84 -2.52 22.34
CA MET A 40 -1.24 -1.11 22.45
C MET A 40 -1.27 -0.42 21.08
N ASP A 41 -0.31 -0.71 20.20
CA ASP A 41 -0.31 -0.17 18.84
C ASP A 41 -1.56 -0.65 18.07
N ARG A 42 -1.94 -1.93 18.19
CA ARG A 42 -3.17 -2.47 17.60
C ARG A 42 -4.43 -1.83 18.17
N GLU A 43 -4.51 -1.65 19.48
CA GLU A 43 -5.62 -0.96 20.12
C GLU A 43 -5.74 0.50 19.61
N MET A 44 -4.65 1.23 19.53
CA MET A 44 -4.61 2.60 19.02
C MET A 44 -5.04 2.66 17.55
N TYR A 45 -4.60 1.70 16.74
CA TYR A 45 -5.00 1.59 15.34
C TYR A 45 -6.52 1.39 15.21
N HIS A 46 -7.08 0.38 15.88
CA HIS A 46 -8.50 0.09 15.83
C HIS A 46 -9.35 1.24 16.38
N TRP A 47 -8.92 1.84 17.48
CA TRP A 47 -9.58 3.04 18.01
C TRP A 47 -9.58 4.19 16.99
N THR A 48 -8.49 4.37 16.26
CA THR A 48 -8.39 5.39 15.21
C THR A 48 -9.36 5.11 14.07
N VAL A 49 -9.43 3.87 13.59
CA VAL A 49 -10.36 3.44 12.53
C VAL A 49 -11.82 3.73 12.95
N ASP A 50 -12.20 3.26 14.14
CA ASP A 50 -13.56 3.38 14.63
C ASP A 50 -13.93 4.85 14.88
N THR A 51 -13.04 5.63 15.52
CA THR A 51 -13.26 7.06 15.79
C THR A 51 -13.37 7.89 14.50
N LEU A 52 -12.52 7.64 13.51
CA LEU A 52 -12.56 8.37 12.24
C LEU A 52 -13.82 8.04 11.45
N ALA A 53 -14.28 6.79 11.48
CA ALA A 53 -15.53 6.37 10.86
C ALA A 53 -16.73 7.12 11.47
N GLU A 54 -16.82 7.26 12.79
CA GLU A 54 -17.85 8.04 13.48
C GLU A 54 -17.89 9.51 13.04
N TRP A 55 -16.75 10.04 12.60
CA TRP A 55 -16.62 11.42 12.14
C TRP A 55 -16.75 11.59 10.63
N GLY A 56 -17.17 10.51 9.93
CA GLY A 56 -17.42 10.50 8.50
C GLY A 56 -16.19 10.35 7.61
N TYR A 57 -15.08 9.86 8.18
CA TYR A 57 -13.88 9.48 7.43
C TYR A 57 -13.82 7.95 7.28
N GLY A 58 -14.29 7.44 6.16
CA GLY A 58 -14.18 6.00 5.86
C GLY A 58 -12.73 5.61 5.56
N GLN A 59 -12.28 4.52 6.18
CA GLN A 59 -11.02 3.90 5.79
C GLN A 59 -11.16 3.34 4.38
N TYR A 60 -10.23 3.62 3.46
CA TYR A 60 -10.23 3.07 2.12
C TYR A 60 -8.99 2.22 1.80
N GLU A 61 -7.94 2.35 2.59
CA GLU A 61 -6.79 1.45 2.64
C GLU A 61 -6.19 1.49 4.06
N ILE A 62 -5.20 0.66 4.34
CA ILE A 62 -4.69 0.38 5.70
C ILE A 62 -4.44 1.65 6.53
N SER A 63 -3.85 2.69 5.93
CA SER A 63 -3.37 3.88 6.66
C SER A 63 -4.08 5.17 6.26
N ASN A 64 -5.05 5.12 5.33
CA ASN A 64 -5.67 6.32 4.80
C ASN A 64 -7.20 6.31 4.91
N PHE A 65 -7.72 7.46 5.29
CA PHE A 65 -9.12 7.71 5.59
C PHE A 65 -9.61 8.94 4.83
N ALA A 66 -10.83 8.91 4.31
CA ALA A 66 -11.36 10.02 3.55
C ALA A 66 -12.86 10.19 3.73
N LYS A 67 -13.35 11.40 3.54
CA LYS A 67 -14.78 11.65 3.33
C LYS A 67 -15.22 10.99 2.03
N VAL A 68 -16.51 10.73 1.90
CA VAL A 68 -17.09 10.16 0.68
C VAL A 68 -16.66 10.96 -0.56
N GLY A 69 -16.08 10.27 -1.55
CA GLY A 69 -15.59 10.85 -2.79
C GLY A 69 -14.27 11.63 -2.67
N ARG A 70 -13.58 11.58 -1.51
CA ARG A 70 -12.32 12.30 -1.26
C ARG A 70 -11.11 11.38 -1.04
N GLN A 71 -11.21 10.12 -1.47
CA GLN A 71 -10.08 9.20 -1.48
C GLN A 71 -8.96 9.73 -2.39
N SER A 72 -7.69 9.54 -1.99
CA SER A 72 -6.56 9.92 -2.83
C SER A 72 -6.50 9.05 -4.09
N ARG A 73 -6.75 9.65 -5.25
CA ARG A 73 -6.63 8.97 -6.55
C ARG A 73 -5.20 8.48 -6.79
N HIS A 74 -4.21 9.28 -6.36
CA HIS A 74 -2.80 8.94 -6.46
C HIS A 74 -2.45 7.67 -5.68
N ASN A 75 -2.87 7.57 -4.41
CA ASN A 75 -2.63 6.36 -3.60
C ASN A 75 -3.33 5.13 -4.22
N ARG A 76 -4.55 5.31 -4.71
CA ARG A 76 -5.30 4.22 -5.34
C ARG A 76 -4.62 3.65 -6.58
N ILE A 77 -3.96 4.48 -7.39
CA ILE A 77 -3.18 4.04 -8.56
C ILE A 77 -2.11 3.02 -8.11
N TYR A 78 -1.39 3.31 -7.04
CA TYR A 78 -0.40 2.37 -6.50
C TYR A 78 -1.02 1.07 -5.99
N TRP A 79 -2.06 1.18 -5.16
CA TRP A 79 -2.71 0.00 -4.59
C TRP A 79 -3.48 -0.83 -5.61
N GLN A 80 -3.85 -0.26 -6.75
CA GLN A 80 -4.46 -0.96 -7.87
C GLN A 80 -3.42 -1.53 -8.84
N ALA A 81 -2.13 -1.37 -8.56
CA ALA A 81 -1.02 -1.75 -9.43
C ALA A 81 -1.17 -1.18 -10.86
N GLU A 82 -1.71 0.04 -10.99
CA GLU A 82 -1.87 0.74 -12.27
C GLU A 82 -0.59 1.49 -12.63
N GLU A 83 -0.44 1.79 -13.92
CA GLU A 83 0.70 2.54 -14.42
C GLU A 83 0.68 4.00 -13.94
N TYR A 84 1.86 4.53 -13.66
CA TYR A 84 2.05 5.93 -13.30
C TYR A 84 3.40 6.44 -13.78
N LEU A 85 3.46 7.73 -14.08
CA LEU A 85 4.68 8.44 -14.45
C LEU A 85 5.08 9.42 -13.33
N GLY A 86 6.28 9.19 -12.78
CA GLY A 86 6.89 10.06 -11.79
C GLY A 86 7.56 11.28 -12.47
N MET A 87 7.25 12.46 -11.97
CA MET A 87 7.84 13.73 -12.43
C MET A 87 8.67 14.35 -11.32
N GLY A 88 9.89 14.73 -11.64
CA GLY A 88 10.82 15.35 -10.71
C GLY A 88 12.06 14.50 -10.45
N LEU A 89 12.98 15.07 -9.69
CA LEU A 89 14.23 14.45 -9.24
C LEU A 89 13.91 13.21 -8.40
N GLY A 90 14.52 12.07 -8.71
CA GLY A 90 14.34 10.81 -7.98
C GLY A 90 12.92 10.20 -8.06
N ALA A 91 12.01 10.77 -8.87
CA ALA A 91 10.65 10.28 -8.95
C ALA A 91 10.58 8.92 -9.65
N HIS A 92 9.87 7.97 -9.04
CA HIS A 92 9.66 6.62 -9.55
C HIS A 92 8.49 6.56 -10.53
N SER A 93 8.58 5.65 -11.48
CA SER A 93 7.55 5.36 -12.49
C SER A 93 7.31 3.86 -12.60
N TYR A 94 6.10 3.49 -12.98
CA TYR A 94 5.74 2.16 -13.44
C TYR A 94 4.97 2.30 -14.75
N MET A 95 5.56 1.92 -15.87
CA MET A 95 4.98 2.05 -17.20
C MET A 95 5.47 0.94 -18.13
N ASP A 96 4.59 0.46 -19.01
CA ASP A 96 4.90 -0.57 -20.01
C ASP A 96 5.57 -1.82 -19.39
N GLY A 97 5.09 -2.24 -18.21
CA GLY A 97 5.63 -3.37 -17.47
C GLY A 97 7.04 -3.15 -16.92
N LYS A 98 7.49 -1.92 -16.81
CA LYS A 98 8.81 -1.56 -16.29
C LYS A 98 8.69 -0.59 -15.12
N ARG A 99 9.54 -0.79 -14.12
CA ARG A 99 9.75 0.16 -13.03
C ARG A 99 11.09 0.84 -13.24
N PHE A 100 11.13 2.14 -13.07
CA PHE A 100 12.34 2.95 -13.16
C PHE A 100 12.18 4.22 -12.34
N HIS A 101 13.27 4.92 -12.07
CA HIS A 101 13.21 6.24 -11.46
C HIS A 101 14.03 7.27 -12.27
N ASN A 102 13.74 8.54 -12.04
CA ASN A 102 14.56 9.62 -12.52
C ASN A 102 15.82 9.73 -11.66
N SER A 103 16.89 10.21 -12.24
CA SER A 103 18.16 10.42 -11.53
C SER A 103 17.99 11.20 -10.24
N TYR A 104 18.74 10.82 -9.21
CA TYR A 104 18.88 11.56 -7.95
C TYR A 104 19.90 12.71 -8.05
N ASP A 105 20.65 12.82 -9.16
CA ASP A 105 21.62 13.89 -9.40
C ASP A 105 20.90 15.13 -9.92
N LEU A 106 20.88 16.19 -9.10
CA LEU A 106 20.24 17.46 -9.45
C LEU A 106 20.88 18.12 -10.68
N GLN A 107 22.19 18.04 -10.86
CA GLN A 107 22.87 18.65 -11.99
C GLN A 107 22.53 17.91 -13.29
N LYS A 108 22.51 16.58 -13.24
CA LYS A 108 22.05 15.75 -14.36
C LYS A 108 20.60 16.06 -14.71
N TYR A 109 19.74 16.17 -13.69
CA TYR A 109 18.32 16.49 -13.88
C TYR A 109 18.13 17.85 -14.59
N ILE A 110 18.83 18.89 -14.14
CA ILE A 110 18.75 20.24 -14.75
C ILE A 110 19.32 20.25 -16.18
N SER A 111 20.45 19.56 -16.39
CA SER A 111 21.14 19.53 -17.69
C SER A 111 20.39 18.76 -18.77
N ALA A 112 19.48 17.87 -18.38
CA ALA A 112 18.63 17.12 -19.31
C ALA A 112 17.61 18.00 -20.05
N LYS A 113 17.31 19.21 -19.56
CA LYS A 113 16.45 20.22 -20.22
C LYS A 113 15.10 19.68 -20.71
N GLY A 114 14.53 18.72 -19.98
CA GLY A 114 13.24 18.10 -20.31
C GLY A 114 13.34 16.82 -21.15
N ASP A 115 14.52 16.39 -21.55
CA ASP A 115 14.71 15.07 -22.15
C ASP A 115 14.72 14.00 -21.04
N THR A 116 13.55 13.41 -20.79
CA THR A 116 13.36 12.41 -19.75
C THR A 116 14.09 11.10 -20.04
N SER A 117 14.50 10.83 -21.28
CA SER A 117 15.26 9.62 -21.64
C SER A 117 16.65 9.60 -21.01
N LEU A 118 17.25 10.78 -20.77
CA LEU A 118 18.54 10.96 -20.12
C LEU A 118 18.48 10.80 -18.60
N LEU A 119 17.28 10.76 -18.02
CA LEU A 119 17.09 10.77 -16.58
C LEU A 119 16.77 9.39 -16.01
N ARG A 120 16.33 8.44 -16.84
CA ARG A 120 15.89 7.12 -16.38
C ARG A 120 17.08 6.30 -15.86
N GLU A 121 16.92 5.79 -14.64
CA GLU A 121 17.90 4.94 -13.96
C GLU A 121 17.21 3.70 -13.40
N ASP A 122 17.97 2.63 -13.16
CA ASP A 122 17.57 1.38 -12.52
C ASP A 122 16.26 0.79 -13.11
N THR A 123 16.23 0.70 -14.45
CA THR A 123 15.06 0.12 -15.14
C THR A 123 14.99 -1.38 -14.91
N GLU A 124 13.92 -1.81 -14.26
CA GLU A 124 13.58 -3.18 -13.95
C GLU A 124 12.37 -3.63 -14.79
N LEU A 125 12.45 -4.81 -15.38
CA LEU A 125 11.30 -5.45 -16.05
C LEU A 125 10.50 -6.23 -14.99
N ILE A 126 9.24 -5.89 -14.82
CA ILE A 126 8.33 -6.62 -13.94
C ILE A 126 7.86 -7.87 -14.68
N THR A 127 8.23 -9.03 -14.17
CA THR A 127 7.79 -10.31 -14.76
C THR A 127 6.29 -10.54 -14.51
N GLU A 128 5.70 -11.52 -15.23
CA GLU A 128 4.29 -11.91 -14.98
C GLU A 128 4.11 -12.39 -13.53
N THR A 129 5.09 -13.14 -13.00
CA THR A 129 5.08 -13.61 -11.61
C THR A 129 5.07 -12.47 -10.61
N ASP A 130 5.95 -11.48 -10.81
CA ASP A 130 5.99 -10.28 -9.95
C ASP A 130 4.68 -9.49 -10.05
N ALA A 131 4.15 -9.30 -11.27
CA ALA A 131 2.89 -8.59 -11.49
C ALA A 131 1.69 -9.28 -10.82
N LEU A 132 1.64 -10.62 -10.83
CA LEU A 132 0.61 -11.40 -10.13
C LEU A 132 0.70 -11.19 -8.62
N ALA A 133 1.90 -11.29 -8.03
CA ALA A 133 2.14 -11.08 -6.61
C ALA A 133 1.81 -9.64 -6.19
N GLU A 134 2.31 -8.65 -6.94
CA GLU A 134 2.05 -7.22 -6.68
C GLU A 134 0.57 -6.89 -6.73
N PHE A 135 -0.16 -7.43 -7.70
CA PHE A 135 -1.60 -7.22 -7.80
C PHE A 135 -2.35 -7.69 -6.56
N MET A 136 -1.92 -8.82 -5.98
CA MET A 136 -2.50 -9.34 -4.74
C MET A 136 -2.11 -8.50 -3.53
N PHE A 137 -0.83 -8.34 -3.23
CA PHE A 137 -0.43 -7.71 -1.97
C PHE A 137 -0.68 -6.20 -1.97
N LEU A 138 -0.59 -5.50 -3.10
CA LEU A 138 -0.99 -4.10 -3.19
C LEU A 138 -2.51 -3.94 -3.10
N GLY A 139 -3.26 -4.77 -3.85
CA GLY A 139 -4.71 -4.70 -3.87
C GLY A 139 -5.36 -5.04 -2.53
N LEU A 140 -4.79 -5.98 -1.78
CA LEU A 140 -5.26 -6.33 -0.43
C LEU A 140 -5.04 -5.22 0.60
N ARG A 141 -4.25 -4.19 0.31
CA ARG A 141 -4.17 -2.99 1.16
C ARG A 141 -5.46 -2.17 1.13
N LEU A 142 -6.19 -2.21 0.01
CA LEU A 142 -7.49 -1.56 -0.10
C LEU A 142 -8.54 -2.28 0.75
N THR A 143 -9.41 -1.54 1.42
CA THR A 143 -10.51 -2.12 2.20
C THR A 143 -11.54 -2.84 1.32
N GLU A 144 -11.65 -2.46 0.04
CA GLU A 144 -12.43 -3.17 -0.97
C GLU A 144 -11.75 -4.47 -1.45
N GLY A 145 -10.42 -4.59 -1.27
CA GLY A 145 -9.64 -5.75 -1.63
C GLY A 145 -9.41 -5.92 -3.14
N VAL A 146 -9.28 -7.18 -3.57
CA VAL A 146 -8.93 -7.59 -4.93
C VAL A 146 -10.13 -8.24 -5.62
N SER A 147 -10.49 -7.75 -6.80
CA SER A 147 -11.62 -8.24 -7.58
C SER A 147 -11.22 -9.42 -8.50
N PHE A 148 -12.01 -10.50 -8.50
CA PHE A 148 -11.84 -11.63 -9.42
C PHE A 148 -11.94 -11.20 -10.89
N VAL A 149 -12.87 -10.29 -11.19
CA VAL A 149 -13.07 -9.78 -12.54
C VAL A 149 -11.84 -9.00 -13.02
N ARG A 150 -11.31 -8.09 -12.19
CA ARG A 150 -10.10 -7.31 -12.54
C ARG A 150 -8.88 -8.21 -12.68
N PHE A 151 -8.71 -9.22 -11.83
CA PHE A 151 -7.62 -10.20 -11.94
C PHE A 151 -7.69 -10.93 -13.27
N ARG A 152 -8.87 -11.49 -13.63
CA ARG A 152 -9.08 -12.18 -14.92
C ARG A 152 -8.82 -11.26 -16.11
N GLN A 153 -9.32 -10.03 -16.08
CA GLN A 153 -9.11 -9.07 -17.16
C GLN A 153 -7.65 -8.74 -17.38
N ARG A 154 -6.87 -8.62 -16.29
CA ARG A 154 -5.45 -8.25 -16.36
C ARG A 154 -4.55 -9.42 -16.79
N PHE A 155 -4.80 -10.61 -16.30
CA PHE A 155 -3.89 -11.75 -16.46
C PHE A 155 -4.44 -12.88 -17.36
N GLY A 156 -5.71 -12.82 -17.77
CA GLY A 156 -6.35 -13.89 -18.54
C GLY A 156 -6.50 -15.21 -17.76
N LYS A 157 -6.33 -15.20 -16.45
CA LYS A 157 -6.34 -16.37 -15.56
C LYS A 157 -7.38 -16.17 -14.46
N GLU A 158 -7.93 -17.26 -13.95
CA GLU A 158 -8.75 -17.21 -12.72
C GLU A 158 -7.83 -17.10 -11.50
N MET A 159 -8.20 -16.27 -10.54
CA MET A 159 -7.42 -16.09 -9.31
C MET A 159 -7.29 -17.39 -8.52
N ASP A 160 -8.34 -18.21 -8.50
CA ASP A 160 -8.31 -19.53 -7.84
C ASP A 160 -7.38 -20.52 -8.52
N THR A 161 -7.12 -20.39 -9.81
CA THR A 161 -6.16 -21.26 -10.51
C THR A 161 -4.72 -20.94 -10.08
N VAL A 162 -4.45 -19.67 -9.73
CA VAL A 162 -3.11 -19.22 -9.35
C VAL A 162 -2.90 -19.33 -7.83
N TYR A 163 -3.88 -18.86 -7.04
CA TYR A 163 -3.75 -18.68 -5.59
C TYR A 163 -4.82 -19.43 -4.78
N GLY A 164 -5.50 -20.43 -5.36
CA GLY A 164 -6.64 -21.09 -4.70
C GLY A 164 -6.32 -21.67 -3.34
N LYS A 165 -5.13 -22.27 -3.17
CA LYS A 165 -4.66 -22.81 -1.90
C LYS A 165 -4.47 -21.73 -0.85
N GLU A 166 -3.73 -20.67 -1.18
CA GLU A 166 -3.44 -19.54 -0.29
C GLU A 166 -4.72 -18.83 0.13
N LEU A 167 -5.64 -18.62 -0.81
CA LEU A 167 -6.93 -17.99 -0.56
C LEU A 167 -7.79 -18.82 0.40
N GLN A 168 -7.83 -20.14 0.20
CA GLN A 168 -8.57 -21.05 1.07
C GLN A 168 -7.98 -21.07 2.48
N GLU A 169 -6.68 -21.29 2.62
CA GLU A 169 -5.99 -21.34 3.91
C GLU A 169 -6.16 -20.03 4.70
N LEU A 170 -5.99 -18.88 4.04
CA LEU A 170 -6.13 -17.57 4.69
C LEU A 170 -7.59 -17.27 5.07
N ALA A 171 -8.56 -17.75 4.31
CA ALA A 171 -9.97 -17.63 4.65
C ALA A 171 -10.34 -18.53 5.85
N GLU A 172 -9.85 -19.77 5.89
CA GLU A 172 -10.04 -20.70 7.03
C GLU A 172 -9.41 -20.16 8.32
N LEU A 173 -8.28 -19.44 8.22
CA LEU A 173 -7.66 -18.73 9.34
C LEU A 173 -8.42 -17.46 9.77
N GLY A 174 -9.45 -17.07 9.00
CA GLY A 174 -10.21 -15.84 9.25
C GLY A 174 -9.44 -14.56 8.97
N LEU A 175 -8.40 -14.62 8.13
CA LEU A 175 -7.56 -13.47 7.74
C LEU A 175 -8.07 -12.80 6.45
N LEU A 176 -8.72 -13.57 5.57
CA LEU A 176 -9.40 -13.06 4.39
C LEU A 176 -10.91 -13.25 4.51
N LEU A 177 -11.64 -12.29 3.95
CA LEU A 177 -13.07 -12.38 3.66
C LEU A 177 -13.21 -12.53 2.15
N ARG A 178 -14.01 -13.52 1.74
CA ARG A 178 -14.28 -13.81 0.33
C ARG A 178 -15.77 -13.68 0.07
N ASP A 179 -16.14 -13.06 -1.04
CA ASP A 179 -17.49 -12.99 -1.56
C ASP A 179 -17.49 -13.23 -3.09
N GLU A 180 -18.63 -13.01 -3.76
CA GLU A 180 -18.77 -13.22 -5.21
C GLU A 180 -17.93 -12.22 -6.04
N SER A 181 -17.54 -11.08 -5.48
CA SER A 181 -16.82 -10.02 -6.17
C SER A 181 -15.30 -10.15 -6.07
N GLY A 182 -14.79 -10.76 -4.99
CA GLY A 182 -13.36 -10.83 -4.73
C GLY A 182 -12.98 -11.25 -3.32
N VAL A 183 -11.78 -10.85 -2.91
CA VAL A 183 -11.21 -11.13 -1.59
C VAL A 183 -10.68 -9.85 -0.97
N ARG A 184 -10.82 -9.70 0.35
CA ARG A 184 -10.29 -8.58 1.11
C ARG A 184 -9.79 -9.04 2.47
N LEU A 185 -8.94 -8.25 3.09
CA LEU A 185 -8.52 -8.51 4.46
C LEU A 185 -9.71 -8.41 5.44
N SER A 186 -9.77 -9.33 6.39
CA SER A 186 -10.57 -9.16 7.58
C SER A 186 -9.91 -8.15 8.54
N ARG A 187 -10.62 -7.70 9.58
CA ARG A 187 -10.02 -6.86 10.63
C ARG A 187 -8.77 -7.52 11.24
N ARG A 188 -8.83 -8.83 11.52
CA ARG A 188 -7.68 -9.61 11.98
C ARG A 188 -6.59 -9.75 10.91
N GLY A 189 -6.97 -9.87 9.64
CA GLY A 189 -6.03 -9.92 8.52
C GLY A 189 -5.25 -8.61 8.36
N ILE A 190 -5.85 -7.46 8.64
CA ILE A 190 -5.17 -6.16 8.66
C ILE A 190 -4.07 -6.14 9.73
N ASP A 191 -4.33 -6.68 10.92
CA ASP A 191 -3.36 -6.71 12.03
C ASP A 191 -2.09 -7.48 11.69
N VAL A 192 -2.19 -8.48 10.83
CA VAL A 192 -1.08 -9.35 10.40
C VAL A 192 -0.87 -9.27 8.88
N SER A 193 -1.18 -8.12 8.28
CA SER A 193 -1.23 -7.96 6.82
C SER A 193 0.08 -8.33 6.12
N ASN A 194 1.23 -8.05 6.70
CA ASN A 194 2.51 -8.43 6.09
C ASN A 194 2.63 -9.95 5.94
N ALA A 195 2.26 -10.72 6.96
CA ALA A 195 2.26 -12.19 6.88
C ALA A 195 1.24 -12.72 5.84
N VAL A 196 0.12 -12.01 5.66
CA VAL A 196 -0.83 -12.34 4.58
C VAL A 196 -0.24 -12.02 3.21
N PHE A 197 0.43 -10.88 3.05
CA PHE A 197 1.03 -10.46 1.79
C PHE A 197 2.14 -11.40 1.33
N GLU A 198 2.98 -11.87 2.24
CA GLU A 198 4.05 -12.84 1.97
C GLU A 198 3.54 -14.14 1.33
N ARG A 199 2.28 -14.53 1.60
CA ARG A 199 1.69 -15.75 1.04
C ARG A 199 1.44 -15.68 -0.47
N PHE A 200 1.46 -14.49 -1.06
CA PHE A 200 1.25 -14.27 -2.49
C PHE A 200 2.55 -14.12 -3.28
N LEU A 201 3.71 -14.17 -2.62
CA LEU A 201 5.01 -14.22 -3.29
C LEU A 201 5.22 -15.63 -3.86
N LEU A 202 5.38 -15.72 -5.19
CA LEU A 202 5.50 -16.98 -5.95
C LEU A 202 6.96 -17.41 -6.15
#